data_df042335d8166acb3778fd0bdc3e3ff4
#
_entry.id   df042335d8166acb3778fd0bdc3e3ff4
#
_cell.length_a   1.000
_cell.length_b   1.000
_cell.length_c   1.000
_cell.angle_alpha   90.00
_cell.angle_beta   90.00
_cell.angle_gamma   90.00
#
_symmetry.space_group_name_H-M   'P 1'
#
loop_
_entity.id
_entity.type
_entity.pdbx_description
1 polymer ?
#
loop_
_entity_poly.entity_id
_entity_poly.type
_entity_poly.pdbx_seq_one_letter_code
_entity_poly.pdbx_strand_id
1 'polypeptide(L)'
;MGSELLVRSVPKDIHHAINETEQTWKQFVISGQYPVIGRSFVVDSWKRCQDVGISPQRSAAQRLTNESAVEMLWANHFLHENLVPYIHALTDTMMPSRHLVVFTDAEGLILNIAGESNIRQAAEKMNFVPGSVQFR
;
A
#
# COMPACT_ATOMS: atom_id res chain seq x y z
N MET A 1 -7.69 -28.89 9.78
CA MET A 1 -8.47 -28.69 8.54
C MET A 1 -8.50 -27.25 8.03
N GLY A 2 -7.96 -26.29 8.71
CA GLY A 2 -7.93 -24.88 8.26
C GLY A 2 -6.70 -24.43 7.50
N SER A 3 -5.62 -25.22 7.43
CA SER A 3 -4.34 -24.81 6.83
C SER A 3 -4.23 -25.09 5.32
N GLU A 4 -5.04 -25.94 4.75
CA GLU A 4 -5.00 -26.25 3.32
C GLU A 4 -5.68 -25.20 2.44
N LEU A 5 -6.52 -24.32 3.01
CA LEU A 5 -7.22 -23.28 2.26
C LEU A 5 -6.42 -22.00 2.05
N LEU A 6 -5.28 -21.86 2.71
CA LEU A 6 -4.42 -20.66 2.62
C LEU A 6 -3.19 -20.82 1.73
N VAL A 7 -2.87 -22.03 1.31
CA VAL A 7 -1.92 -22.25 0.24
C VAL A 7 -2.68 -22.36 -1.08
N ARG A 8 -3.41 -21.34 -1.44
CA ARG A 8 -3.68 -21.13 -2.85
C ARG A 8 -2.32 -20.95 -3.51
N SER A 9 -1.90 -21.99 -4.20
CA SER A 9 -0.76 -21.93 -5.09
C SER A 9 -0.77 -20.58 -5.80
N VAL A 10 0.30 -19.81 -5.61
CA VAL A 10 0.54 -18.63 -6.46
C VAL A 10 0.33 -19.11 -7.88
N PRO A 11 -0.60 -18.52 -8.65
CA PRO A 11 -0.89 -18.99 -9.99
C PRO A 11 0.42 -19.06 -10.76
N LYS A 12 0.64 -20.14 -11.49
CA LYS A 12 1.83 -20.30 -12.37
C LYS A 12 1.94 -19.15 -13.38
N ASP A 13 0.88 -18.35 -13.51
CA ASP A 13 0.74 -17.21 -14.41
C ASP A 13 0.90 -15.83 -13.75
N ILE A 14 1.46 -15.72 -12.54
CA ILE A 14 1.62 -14.41 -11.91
C ILE A 14 2.51 -13.48 -12.76
N HIS A 15 3.53 -14.01 -13.42
CA HIS A 15 4.37 -13.24 -14.33
C HIS A 15 3.61 -12.76 -15.55
N HIS A 16 2.71 -13.59 -16.09
CA HIS A 16 1.84 -13.20 -17.19
C HIS A 16 0.87 -12.09 -16.76
N ALA A 17 0.22 -12.25 -15.62
CA ALA A 17 -0.69 -11.24 -15.08
C ALA A 17 0.00 -9.91 -14.76
N ILE A 18 1.23 -9.94 -14.25
CA ILE A 18 2.05 -8.74 -14.01
C ILE A 18 2.38 -8.05 -15.34
N ASN A 19 2.85 -8.80 -16.32
CA ASN A 19 3.19 -8.26 -17.64
C ASN A 19 1.96 -7.66 -18.35
N GLU A 20 0.84 -8.33 -18.28
CA GLU A 20 -0.43 -7.83 -18.85
C GLU A 20 -0.87 -6.52 -18.18
N THR A 21 -0.79 -6.46 -16.86
CA THR A 21 -1.10 -5.24 -16.09
C THR A 21 -0.14 -4.10 -16.43
N GLU A 22 1.15 -4.38 -16.58
CA GLU A 22 2.16 -3.39 -16.94
C GLU A 22 1.92 -2.83 -18.36
N GLN A 23 1.61 -3.68 -19.32
CA GLN A 23 1.29 -3.23 -20.68
C GLN A 23 0.00 -2.41 -20.72
N THR A 24 -1.01 -2.82 -19.98
CA THR A 24 -2.26 -2.10 -19.81
C THR A 24 -2.01 -0.71 -19.22
N TRP A 25 -1.16 -0.62 -18.21
CA TRP A 25 -0.75 0.62 -17.59
C TRP A 25 -0.03 1.55 -18.58
N LYS A 26 0.95 1.03 -19.31
CA LYS A 26 1.69 1.79 -20.33
C LYS A 26 0.74 2.36 -21.38
N GLN A 27 -0.19 1.57 -21.89
CA GLN A 27 -1.19 2.01 -22.83
C GLN A 27 -2.10 3.10 -22.25
N PHE A 28 -2.57 2.93 -21.02
CA PHE A 28 -3.38 3.92 -20.33
C PHE A 28 -2.66 5.27 -20.16
N VAL A 29 -1.40 5.25 -19.75
CA VAL A 29 -0.58 6.45 -19.53
C VAL A 29 -0.31 7.20 -20.85
N ILE A 30 -0.07 6.47 -21.94
CA ILE A 30 0.24 7.06 -23.25
C ILE A 30 -1.00 7.61 -23.93
N SER A 31 -2.08 6.85 -23.97
CA SER A 31 -3.27 7.19 -24.77
C SER A 31 -4.42 7.81 -23.97
N GLY A 32 -4.41 7.69 -22.65
CA GLY A 32 -5.54 8.06 -21.80
C GLY A 32 -6.78 7.19 -21.99
N GLN A 33 -6.68 6.16 -22.83
CA GLN A 33 -7.80 5.26 -23.14
C GLN A 33 -7.76 4.04 -22.23
N TYR A 34 -8.95 3.58 -21.87
CA TYR A 34 -9.11 2.40 -21.04
C TYR A 34 -9.08 1.14 -21.91
N PRO A 35 -8.11 0.25 -21.69
CA PRO A 35 -8.15 -1.03 -22.39
C PRO A 35 -9.33 -1.86 -21.90
N VAL A 36 -9.98 -2.52 -22.85
CA VAL A 36 -11.13 -3.41 -22.60
C VAL A 36 -10.70 -4.71 -21.90
N ILE A 37 -9.40 -4.98 -21.87
CA ILE A 37 -8.80 -6.21 -21.33
C ILE A 37 -8.04 -5.86 -20.07
N GLY A 38 -8.32 -6.58 -18.99
CA GLY A 38 -7.65 -6.43 -17.71
C GLY A 38 -8.60 -6.55 -16.52
N ARG A 39 -8.06 -6.42 -15.31
CA ARG A 39 -8.86 -6.39 -14.09
C ARG A 39 -9.62 -5.08 -14.02
N SER A 40 -10.92 -5.12 -14.26
CA SER A 40 -11.78 -3.94 -14.35
C SER A 40 -11.64 -3.00 -13.14
N PHE A 41 -11.56 -3.54 -11.91
CA PHE A 41 -11.42 -2.73 -10.71
C PHE A 41 -10.10 -1.94 -10.65
N VAL A 42 -9.01 -2.45 -11.24
CA VAL A 42 -7.72 -1.74 -11.33
C VAL A 42 -7.84 -0.57 -12.31
N VAL A 43 -8.42 -0.82 -13.47
CA VAL A 43 -8.65 0.23 -14.50
C VAL A 43 -9.60 1.30 -13.96
N ASP A 44 -10.65 0.91 -13.25
CA ASP A 44 -11.59 1.83 -12.60
C ASP A 44 -10.91 2.69 -11.54
N SER A 45 -9.94 2.13 -10.82
CA SER A 45 -9.12 2.88 -9.86
C SER A 45 -8.24 3.92 -10.57
N TRP A 46 -7.59 3.56 -11.66
CA TRP A 46 -6.78 4.49 -12.46
C TRP A 46 -7.62 5.62 -13.03
N LYS A 47 -8.83 5.30 -13.50
CA LYS A 47 -9.78 6.29 -13.99
C LYS A 47 -10.15 7.31 -12.91
N ARG A 48 -10.48 6.85 -11.71
CA ARG A 48 -10.77 7.74 -10.59
C ARG A 48 -9.58 8.66 -10.28
N CYS A 49 -8.37 8.14 -10.30
CA CYS A 49 -7.17 8.95 -10.11
C CYS A 49 -7.00 10.00 -11.21
N GLN A 50 -7.25 9.63 -12.45
CA GLN A 50 -7.21 10.56 -13.58
C GLN A 50 -8.27 11.66 -13.46
N ASP A 51 -9.49 11.29 -13.10
CA ASP A 51 -10.62 12.22 -12.97
C ASP A 51 -10.38 13.30 -11.88
N VAL A 52 -9.62 12.97 -10.83
CA VAL A 52 -9.21 13.92 -9.79
C VAL A 52 -7.85 14.59 -10.06
N GLY A 53 -7.27 14.39 -11.23
CA GLY A 53 -6.05 15.06 -11.65
C GLY A 53 -4.75 14.53 -11.05
N ILE A 54 -4.72 13.29 -10.59
CA ILE A 54 -3.48 12.67 -10.09
C ILE A 54 -2.58 12.31 -11.26
N SER A 55 -1.35 12.82 -11.26
CA SER A 55 -0.37 12.49 -12.28
C SER A 55 0.09 11.04 -12.16
N PRO A 56 0.12 10.27 -13.26
CA PRO A 56 0.63 8.91 -13.27
C PRO A 56 2.14 8.82 -13.00
N GLN A 57 2.88 9.93 -13.14
CA GLN A 57 4.30 10.01 -12.82
C GLN A 57 4.56 10.32 -11.35
N ARG A 58 3.53 10.57 -10.56
CA ARG A 58 3.68 10.82 -9.14
C ARG A 58 4.12 9.56 -8.42
N SER A 59 5.32 9.59 -7.86
CA SER A 59 5.95 8.44 -7.21
C SER A 59 6.01 8.54 -5.68
N ALA A 60 5.60 9.67 -5.11
CA ALA A 60 5.71 9.90 -3.68
C ALA A 60 4.39 10.40 -3.07
N ALA A 61 4.09 9.90 -1.88
CA ALA A 61 2.98 10.36 -1.06
C ALA A 61 3.23 11.76 -0.49
N GLN A 62 2.17 12.47 -0.18
CA GLN A 62 2.27 13.77 0.46
C GLN A 62 2.47 13.61 1.97
N ARG A 63 3.50 14.25 2.50
CA ARG A 63 3.69 14.35 3.93
C ARG A 63 2.91 15.54 4.48
N LEU A 64 2.00 15.30 5.43
CA LEU A 64 1.18 16.34 6.04
C LEU A 64 1.75 16.86 7.36
N THR A 65 2.51 16.06 8.08
CA THR A 65 3.03 16.42 9.38
C THR A 65 4.42 15.82 9.60
N ASN A 66 5.15 16.35 10.57
CA ASN A 66 6.48 15.86 10.90
C ASN A 66 6.42 14.57 11.75
N GLU A 67 7.54 13.89 11.81
CA GLU A 67 7.70 12.61 12.50
C GLU A 67 7.36 12.71 13.99
N SER A 68 7.85 13.76 14.68
CA SER A 68 7.59 13.95 16.11
C SER A 68 6.11 14.12 16.44
N ALA A 69 5.40 14.88 15.62
CA ALA A 69 3.95 15.08 15.80
C ALA A 69 3.17 13.76 15.62
N VAL A 70 3.55 12.97 14.64
CA VAL A 70 2.94 11.66 14.37
C VAL A 70 3.25 10.66 15.47
N GLU A 71 4.47 10.62 15.98
CA GLU A 71 4.84 9.78 17.11
C GLU A 71 3.98 10.08 18.35
N MET A 72 3.72 11.36 18.62
CA MET A 72 2.84 11.77 19.70
C MET A 72 1.39 11.33 19.46
N LEU A 73 0.87 11.51 18.24
CA LEU A 73 -0.47 11.06 17.87
C LEU A 73 -0.62 9.55 18.03
N TRP A 74 0.37 8.78 17.62
CA TRP A 74 0.36 7.34 17.76
C TRP A 74 0.47 6.91 19.23
N ALA A 75 1.41 7.47 19.99
CA ALA A 75 1.60 7.14 21.41
C ALA A 75 0.35 7.45 22.26
N ASN A 76 -0.41 8.48 21.93
CA ASN A 76 -1.62 8.88 22.63
C ASN A 76 -2.91 8.36 21.99
N HIS A 77 -2.81 7.56 20.92
CA HIS A 77 -3.97 6.98 20.27
C HIS A 77 -4.66 5.99 21.22
N PHE A 78 -5.99 6.06 21.31
CA PHE A 78 -6.74 5.21 22.26
C PHE A 78 -6.63 3.70 21.99
N LEU A 79 -6.27 3.30 20.76
CA LEU A 79 -6.03 1.91 20.40
C LEU A 79 -4.56 1.48 20.54
N HIS A 80 -3.64 2.40 20.86
CA HIS A 80 -2.20 2.14 20.84
C HIS A 80 -1.82 0.90 21.69
N GLU A 81 -2.19 0.87 22.95
CA GLU A 81 -1.84 -0.24 23.84
C GLU A 81 -2.40 -1.58 23.38
N ASN A 82 -3.60 -1.57 22.80
CA ASN A 82 -4.25 -2.78 22.33
C ASN A 82 -3.71 -3.26 20.98
N LEU A 83 -3.32 -2.34 20.11
CA LEU A 83 -2.88 -2.68 18.74
C LEU A 83 -1.41 -3.08 18.65
N VAL A 84 -0.54 -2.53 19.48
CA VAL A 84 0.91 -2.81 19.39
C VAL A 84 1.23 -4.31 19.45
N PRO A 85 0.67 -5.12 20.36
CA PRO A 85 0.92 -6.56 20.37
C PRO A 85 0.45 -7.26 19.09
N TYR A 86 -0.69 -6.85 18.53
CA TYR A 86 -1.21 -7.42 17.28
C TYR A 86 -0.36 -7.04 16.06
N ILE A 87 0.13 -5.81 16.01
CA ILE A 87 1.05 -5.37 14.96
C ILE A 87 2.34 -6.18 14.99
N HIS A 88 2.90 -6.41 16.18
CA HIS A 88 4.08 -7.26 16.35
C HIS A 88 3.82 -8.70 15.93
N ALA A 89 2.70 -9.28 16.35
CA ALA A 89 2.32 -10.65 15.97
C ALA A 89 2.12 -10.79 14.46
N LEU A 90 1.47 -9.82 13.81
CA LEU A 90 1.32 -9.80 12.36
C LEU A 90 2.67 -9.71 11.66
N THR A 91 3.54 -8.82 12.09
CA THR A 91 4.89 -8.65 11.53
C THR A 91 5.69 -9.96 11.62
N ASP A 92 5.69 -10.61 12.78
CA ASP A 92 6.40 -11.87 13.00
C ASP A 92 5.82 -13.00 12.13
N THR A 93 4.51 -13.05 11.98
CA THR A 93 3.83 -14.06 11.16
C THR A 93 4.11 -13.88 9.68
N MET A 94 4.25 -12.64 9.22
CA MET A 94 4.42 -12.31 7.80
C MET A 94 5.89 -12.34 7.34
N MET A 95 6.84 -12.42 8.24
CA MET A 95 8.25 -12.58 7.86
C MET A 95 8.52 -14.00 7.34
N PRO A 96 9.27 -14.17 6.23
CA PRO A 96 10.01 -13.21 5.41
C PRO A 96 9.25 -12.71 4.16
N SER A 97 7.98 -12.52 4.21
CA SER A 97 7.10 -12.33 3.04
C SER A 97 7.14 -10.93 2.39
N ARG A 98 8.05 -10.05 2.76
CA ARG A 98 8.21 -8.69 2.22
C ARG A 98 6.94 -7.84 2.30
N HIS A 99 6.27 -7.84 3.43
CA HIS A 99 5.09 -7.04 3.67
C HIS A 99 5.37 -5.94 4.71
N LEU A 100 4.54 -4.91 4.66
CA LEU A 100 4.44 -3.90 5.70
C LEU A 100 3.09 -4.02 6.40
N VAL A 101 3.08 -3.79 7.69
CA VAL A 101 1.86 -3.58 8.47
C VAL A 101 1.74 -2.08 8.70
N VAL A 102 0.66 -1.50 8.20
CA VAL A 102 0.43 -0.05 8.23
C VAL A 102 -0.85 0.23 8.99
N PHE A 103 -0.76 1.13 9.96
CA PHE A 103 -1.91 1.64 10.67
C PHE A 103 -2.16 3.09 10.29
N THR A 104 -3.38 3.38 9.83
CA THR A 104 -3.82 4.72 9.46
C THR A 104 -5.02 5.15 10.28
N ASP A 105 -5.25 6.46 10.37
CA ASP A 105 -6.52 6.98 10.84
C ASP A 105 -7.60 6.92 9.74
N ALA A 106 -8.80 7.39 10.06
CA ALA A 106 -9.92 7.39 9.12
C ALA A 106 -9.71 8.32 7.92
N GLU A 107 -8.79 9.26 8.03
CA GLU A 107 -8.44 10.22 6.97
C GLU A 107 -7.31 9.72 6.06
N GLY A 108 -6.76 8.54 6.35
CA GLY A 108 -5.66 7.97 5.60
C GLY A 108 -4.27 8.45 6.05
N LEU A 109 -4.17 9.18 7.15
CA LEU A 109 -2.88 9.56 7.73
C LEU A 109 -2.19 8.32 8.31
N ILE A 110 -0.98 8.03 7.86
CA ILE A 110 -0.19 6.92 8.39
C ILE A 110 0.31 7.30 9.79
N LEU A 111 -0.07 6.50 10.78
CA LEU A 111 0.33 6.67 12.17
C LEU A 111 1.47 5.74 12.56
N ASN A 112 1.52 4.55 12.01
CA ASN A 112 2.57 3.57 12.29
C ASN A 112 2.82 2.66 11.10
N ILE A 113 4.08 2.29 10.92
CA ILE A 113 4.52 1.28 9.94
C ILE A 113 5.43 0.29 10.64
N ALA A 114 5.15 -1.00 10.46
CA ALA A 114 6.00 -2.10 10.94
C ALA A 114 6.34 -3.05 9.79
N GLY A 115 7.51 -3.68 9.87
CA GLY A 115 7.99 -4.62 8.87
C GLY A 115 9.51 -4.68 8.81
N GLU A 116 10.05 -5.42 7.87
CA GLU A 116 11.49 -5.54 7.67
C GLU A 116 12.13 -4.19 7.30
N SER A 117 13.35 -3.95 7.80
CA SER A 117 14.03 -2.68 7.62
C SER A 117 14.29 -2.31 6.17
N ASN A 118 14.64 -3.28 5.31
CA ASN A 118 14.86 -3.07 3.89
C ASN A 118 13.58 -2.65 3.15
N ILE A 119 12.45 -3.22 3.52
CA ILE A 119 11.13 -2.86 2.94
C ILE A 119 10.70 -1.48 3.44
N ARG A 120 10.90 -1.19 4.72
CA ARG A 120 10.65 0.15 5.28
C ARG A 120 11.50 1.23 4.61
N GLN A 121 12.79 0.96 4.36
CA GLN A 121 13.67 1.89 3.64
C GLN A 121 13.19 2.15 2.21
N ALA A 122 12.70 1.12 1.52
CA ALA A 122 12.11 1.30 0.19
C ALA A 122 10.84 2.16 0.24
N ALA A 123 10.02 1.99 1.26
CA ALA A 123 8.82 2.80 1.49
C ALA A 123 9.17 4.28 1.81
N GLU A 124 10.22 4.52 2.59
CA GLU A 124 10.71 5.87 2.90
C GLU A 124 11.08 6.67 1.65
N LYS A 125 11.66 6.03 0.65
CA LYS A 125 12.01 6.67 -0.63
C LYS A 125 10.80 7.21 -1.39
N MET A 126 9.61 6.65 -1.12
CA MET A 126 8.34 7.08 -1.71
C MET A 126 7.51 7.94 -0.76
N ASN A 127 8.09 8.44 0.33
CA ASN A 127 7.37 9.09 1.42
C ASN A 127 6.21 8.26 2.00
N PHE A 128 6.29 6.95 1.91
CA PHE A 128 5.35 6.04 2.56
C PHE A 128 5.80 5.82 4.00
N VAL A 129 5.56 6.81 4.83
CA VAL A 129 6.07 6.91 6.20
C VAL A 129 5.01 7.47 7.13
N PRO A 130 5.14 7.31 8.46
CA PRO A 130 4.28 8.01 9.40
C PRO A 130 4.26 9.53 9.13
N GLY A 131 3.08 10.11 9.10
CA GLY A 131 2.86 11.52 8.75
C GLY A 131 2.51 11.78 7.29
N SER A 132 2.61 10.80 6.41
CA SER A 132 2.09 10.89 5.05
C SER A 132 0.62 10.49 4.94
N VAL A 133 -0.06 10.99 3.92
CA VAL A 133 -1.47 10.67 3.64
C VAL A 133 -1.56 9.78 2.43
N GLN A 134 -2.31 8.71 2.58
CA GLN A 134 -2.74 7.88 1.45
C GLN A 134 -4.04 8.46 0.88
N PHE A 135 -4.14 8.46 -0.43
CA PHE A 135 -5.25 9.09 -1.14
C PHE A 135 -6.60 8.45 -0.84
N ARG A 136 -7.59 9.30 -0.76
CA ARG A 136 -8.98 8.92 -0.71
C ARG A 136 -9.46 8.39 -2.06
#